data_2b940c95906f0d7f37432958606ca3c7
#
_entry.id   2b940c95906f0d7f37432958606ca3c7
#
_cell.length_a   1.000
_cell.length_b   1.000
_cell.length_c   1.000
_cell.angle_alpha   90.00
_cell.angle_beta   90.00
_cell.angle_gamma   90.00
#
_symmetry.space_group_name_H-M   'P 1'
#
loop_
_entity.id
_entity.type
_entity.pdbx_description
1 polymer ?
#
loop_
_entity_poly.entity_id
_entity_poly.type
_entity_poly.pdbx_seq_one_letter_code
_entity_poly.pdbx_strand_id
1 'polypeptide(L)'
;MIQLAATTHAYQRDRERTGWNRGALLRMLDRIFYFGIRADSPHKKLRDFLSNLPGDYADRDARAYGEHVFVFAHDAPGAAILVTVLPLPHDIRAALADERRWRP
;
A
#
# COMPACT_ATOMS: atom_id res chain seq x y z
N MET A 1 -0.97 -8.46 18.16
CA MET A 1 -0.21 -8.51 16.89
C MET A 1 -1.14 -8.92 15.76
N ILE A 2 -1.12 -8.19 14.65
CA ILE A 2 -1.95 -8.51 13.48
C ILE A 2 -1.26 -9.57 12.64
N GLN A 3 -2.01 -10.61 12.25
CA GLN A 3 -1.51 -11.60 11.30
C GLN A 3 -1.64 -11.04 9.88
N LEU A 4 -0.56 -11.11 9.11
CA LEU A 4 -0.51 -10.61 7.75
C LEU A 4 -0.37 -11.75 6.76
N ALA A 5 -1.13 -11.68 5.67
CA ALA A 5 -1.10 -12.65 4.58
C ALA A 5 -1.34 -11.93 3.26
N ALA A 6 -1.20 -12.64 2.15
CA ALA A 6 -1.47 -12.12 0.82
C ALA A 6 -2.22 -13.15 -0.01
N THR A 7 -3.15 -12.67 -0.84
CA THR A 7 -3.87 -13.55 -1.78
C THR A 7 -2.96 -13.93 -2.94
N THR A 8 -3.32 -15.00 -3.68
CA THR A 8 -2.61 -15.38 -4.91
C THR A 8 -2.59 -14.24 -5.92
N HIS A 9 -3.71 -13.52 -6.06
CA HIS A 9 -3.79 -12.35 -6.93
C HIS A 9 -2.81 -11.26 -6.49
N ALA A 10 -2.69 -11.01 -5.17
CA ALA A 10 -1.78 -10.02 -4.64
C ALA A 10 -0.32 -10.37 -4.93
N TYR A 11 0.08 -11.64 -4.78
CA TYR A 11 1.43 -12.08 -5.15
C TYR A 11 1.72 -11.83 -6.62
N GLN A 12 0.76 -12.13 -7.48
CA GLN A 12 0.90 -11.91 -8.91
C GLN A 12 1.04 -10.43 -9.24
N ARG A 13 0.18 -9.58 -8.69
CA ARG A 13 0.24 -8.13 -8.91
C ARG A 13 1.51 -7.51 -8.36
N ASP A 14 1.94 -7.94 -7.17
CA ASP A 14 3.18 -7.47 -6.59
C ASP A 14 4.36 -7.78 -7.50
N ARG A 15 4.45 -8.99 -8.01
CA ARG A 15 5.52 -9.38 -8.92
C ARG A 15 5.52 -8.53 -10.20
N GLU A 16 4.34 -8.26 -10.75
CA GLU A 16 4.18 -7.42 -11.95
C GLU A 16 4.59 -5.97 -11.69
N ARG A 17 4.30 -5.44 -10.49
CA ARG A 17 4.51 -4.03 -10.15
C ARG A 17 5.89 -3.77 -9.58
N THR A 18 6.34 -4.56 -8.62
CA THR A 18 7.61 -4.35 -7.90
C THR A 18 8.73 -5.22 -8.41
N GLY A 19 8.42 -6.35 -9.03
CA GLY A 19 9.40 -7.36 -9.39
C GLY A 19 9.80 -8.28 -8.23
N TRP A 20 9.23 -8.09 -7.04
CA TRP A 20 9.56 -8.92 -5.89
C TRP A 20 9.00 -10.33 -6.07
N ASN A 21 9.75 -11.33 -5.63
CA ASN A 21 9.23 -12.68 -5.54
C ASN A 21 8.38 -12.83 -4.27
N ARG A 22 7.75 -14.00 -4.12
CA ARG A 22 6.84 -14.27 -3.00
C ARG A 22 7.52 -14.11 -1.64
N GLY A 23 8.75 -14.61 -1.50
CA GLY A 23 9.49 -14.50 -0.24
C GLY A 23 9.85 -13.07 0.11
N ALA A 24 10.21 -12.26 -0.88
CA ALA A 24 10.51 -10.85 -0.67
C ALA A 24 9.27 -10.08 -0.20
N LEU A 25 8.12 -10.31 -0.83
CA LEU A 25 6.87 -9.69 -0.40
C LEU A 25 6.52 -10.07 1.04
N LEU A 26 6.60 -11.35 1.38
CA LEU A 26 6.30 -11.80 2.74
C LEU A 26 7.18 -11.11 3.78
N ARG A 27 8.47 -10.93 3.48
CA ARG A 27 9.39 -10.23 4.39
C ARG A 27 9.05 -8.75 4.53
N MET A 28 8.46 -8.14 3.50
CA MET A 28 8.13 -6.71 3.49
C MET A 28 6.74 -6.40 4.04
N LEU A 29 5.86 -7.40 4.19
CA LEU A 29 4.47 -7.17 4.62
C LEU A 29 4.38 -6.37 5.92
N ASP A 30 5.17 -6.72 6.93
CA ASP A 30 5.17 -6.01 8.21
C ASP A 30 5.53 -4.54 8.03
N ARG A 31 6.57 -4.25 7.27
CA ARG A 31 7.00 -2.87 7.02
C ARG A 31 5.94 -2.09 6.26
N ILE A 32 5.35 -2.68 5.23
CA ILE A 32 4.30 -2.06 4.45
C ILE A 32 3.11 -1.73 5.34
N PHE A 33 2.68 -2.68 6.16
CA PHE A 33 1.51 -2.51 7.00
C PHE A 33 1.72 -1.47 8.09
N TYR A 34 2.86 -1.50 8.78
CA TYR A 34 3.09 -0.60 9.92
C TYR A 34 3.68 0.76 9.53
N PHE A 35 4.41 0.86 8.43
CA PHE A 35 5.06 2.10 8.03
C PHE A 35 4.49 2.71 6.75
N GLY A 36 3.58 2.03 6.06
CA GLY A 36 2.91 2.58 4.89
C GLY A 36 2.06 3.79 5.24
N ILE A 37 2.00 4.76 4.34
CA ILE A 37 1.24 5.99 4.54
C ILE A 37 -0.24 5.70 4.24
N ARG A 38 -1.11 6.03 5.20
CA ARG A 38 -2.53 5.73 5.13
C ARG A 38 -3.35 6.91 4.61
N ALA A 39 -4.66 6.68 4.43
CA ALA A 39 -5.60 7.68 3.94
C ALA A 39 -5.79 8.88 4.91
N ASP A 40 -5.29 8.78 6.14
CA ASP A 40 -5.29 9.88 7.10
C ASP A 40 -4.03 10.77 7.02
N SER A 41 -3.22 10.57 5.95
CA SER A 41 -2.01 11.35 5.72
C SER A 41 -2.31 12.86 5.64
N PRO A 42 -1.41 13.72 6.13
CA PRO A 42 -1.54 15.16 5.94
C PRO A 42 -1.34 15.60 4.49
N HIS A 43 -0.75 14.74 3.64
CA HIS A 43 -0.55 15.06 2.23
C HIS A 43 -1.87 14.92 1.46
N LYS A 44 -2.45 16.04 1.05
CA LYS A 44 -3.79 16.09 0.46
C LYS A 44 -3.95 15.20 -0.78
N LYS A 45 -3.02 15.29 -1.74
CA LYS A 45 -3.12 14.51 -2.98
C LYS A 45 -3.08 13.02 -2.72
N LEU A 46 -2.21 12.57 -1.82
CA LEU A 46 -2.13 11.16 -1.45
C LEU A 46 -3.39 10.72 -0.72
N ARG A 47 -3.86 11.52 0.24
CA ARG A 47 -5.09 11.24 0.97
C ARG A 47 -6.28 11.10 0.04
N ASP A 48 -6.44 12.04 -0.90
CA ASP A 48 -7.53 12.01 -1.87
C ASP A 48 -7.42 10.77 -2.78
N PHE A 49 -6.22 10.43 -3.21
CA PHE A 49 -6.00 9.24 -4.04
C PHE A 49 -6.35 7.96 -3.29
N LEU A 50 -5.85 7.80 -2.06
CA LEU A 50 -6.11 6.60 -1.25
C LEU A 50 -7.57 6.46 -0.84
N SER A 51 -8.29 7.58 -0.72
CA SER A 51 -9.72 7.58 -0.34
C SER A 51 -10.65 7.33 -1.52
N ASN A 52 -10.16 7.45 -2.76
CA ASN A 52 -10.96 7.36 -3.97
C ASN A 52 -10.45 6.30 -4.95
N LEU A 53 -9.96 5.18 -4.43
CA LEU A 53 -9.52 4.08 -5.27
C LEU A 53 -10.69 3.52 -6.09
N PRO A 54 -10.44 3.13 -7.36
CA PRO A 54 -11.52 2.65 -8.22
C PRO A 54 -12.04 1.27 -7.82
N GLY A 55 -13.30 1.02 -8.17
CA GLY A 55 -13.90 -0.31 -8.08
C GLY A 55 -14.03 -0.82 -6.66
N ASP A 56 -13.70 -2.08 -6.48
CA ASP A 56 -13.90 -2.81 -5.23
C ASP A 56 -12.94 -2.40 -4.11
N TYR A 57 -12.00 -1.49 -4.39
CA TYR A 57 -10.97 -1.11 -3.42
C TYR A 57 -11.32 0.16 -2.62
N ALA A 58 -12.45 0.81 -2.92
CA ALA A 58 -12.82 2.09 -2.31
C ALA A 58 -12.91 2.04 -0.77
N ASP A 59 -13.40 0.92 -0.23
CA ASP A 59 -13.59 0.74 1.21
C ASP A 59 -12.47 -0.10 1.86
N ARG A 60 -11.37 -0.31 1.14
CA ARG A 60 -10.26 -1.11 1.64
C ARG A 60 -9.21 -0.23 2.31
N ASP A 61 -8.35 -0.87 3.10
CA ASP A 61 -7.23 -0.22 3.78
C ASP A 61 -6.05 -0.12 2.80
N ALA A 62 -5.90 1.04 2.18
CA ALA A 62 -4.82 1.30 1.21
C ALA A 62 -3.67 2.02 1.88
N ARG A 63 -2.45 1.52 1.67
CA ARG A 63 -1.23 2.08 2.25
C ARG A 63 -0.17 2.28 1.18
N ALA A 64 0.35 3.50 1.08
CA ALA A 64 1.42 3.82 0.15
C ALA A 64 2.77 3.47 0.79
N TYR A 65 3.58 2.71 0.07
CA TYR A 65 4.93 2.35 0.49
C TYR A 65 5.84 2.31 -0.72
N GLY A 66 6.91 3.08 -0.67
CA GLY A 66 7.77 3.24 -1.85
C GLY A 66 7.01 3.93 -2.98
N GLU A 67 6.95 3.29 -4.13
CA GLU A 67 6.29 3.82 -5.33
C GLU A 67 4.95 3.14 -5.62
N HIS A 68 4.43 2.37 -4.67
CA HIS A 68 3.24 1.55 -4.88
C HIS A 68 2.23 1.72 -3.76
N VAL A 69 1.00 1.34 -4.04
CA VAL A 69 -0.08 1.31 -3.06
C VAL A 69 -0.45 -0.15 -2.81
N PHE A 70 -0.41 -0.54 -1.54
CA PHE A 70 -0.74 -1.89 -1.08
C PHE A 70 -2.12 -1.87 -0.43
N VAL A 71 -3.05 -2.64 -0.98
CA VAL A 71 -4.45 -2.63 -0.55
C VAL A 71 -4.73 -3.86 0.29
N PHE A 72 -5.17 -3.63 1.54
CA PHE A 72 -5.46 -4.68 2.51
C PHE A 72 -6.95 -4.81 2.78
N ALA A 73 -7.40 -6.03 3.03
CA ALA A 73 -8.74 -6.33 3.54
C ALA A 73 -8.63 -6.78 4.99
N HIS A 74 -9.59 -6.38 5.81
CA HIS A 74 -9.70 -6.76 7.22
C HIS A 74 -10.96 -7.61 7.41
N ASP A 75 -10.91 -8.87 6.94
CA ASP A 75 -12.07 -9.75 6.95
C ASP A 75 -12.29 -10.43 8.32
N ALA A 76 -11.28 -10.40 9.18
CA ALA A 76 -11.36 -10.98 10.52
C ALA A 76 -10.60 -10.11 11.52
N PRO A 77 -11.04 -10.06 12.80
CA PRO A 77 -10.28 -9.34 13.84
C PRO A 77 -8.85 -9.86 13.97
N GLY A 78 -7.90 -8.93 14.06
CA GLY A 78 -6.48 -9.28 14.23
C GLY A 78 -5.81 -9.82 12.98
N ALA A 79 -6.45 -9.71 11.80
CA ALA A 79 -5.86 -10.18 10.55
C ALA A 79 -6.01 -9.12 9.45
N ALA A 80 -5.00 -8.99 8.62
CA ALA A 80 -5.06 -8.16 7.42
C ALA A 80 -4.49 -8.96 6.24
N ILE A 81 -5.18 -8.90 5.10
CA ILE A 81 -4.82 -9.67 3.92
C ILE A 81 -4.55 -8.71 2.77
N LEU A 82 -3.34 -8.76 2.21
CA LEU A 82 -3.02 -7.99 1.01
C LEU A 82 -3.81 -8.57 -0.17
N VAL A 83 -4.64 -7.74 -0.80
CA VAL A 83 -5.51 -8.18 -1.90
C VAL A 83 -5.02 -7.73 -3.27
N THR A 84 -4.30 -6.61 -3.36
CA THR A 84 -3.70 -6.16 -4.61
C THR A 84 -2.60 -5.13 -4.37
N VAL A 85 -1.83 -4.85 -5.43
CA VAL A 85 -0.79 -3.82 -5.44
C VAL A 85 -1.02 -2.94 -6.68
N LEU A 86 -1.09 -1.63 -6.47
CA LEU A 86 -1.35 -0.65 -7.53
C LEU A 86 -0.16 0.31 -7.65
N PRO A 87 0.08 0.87 -8.84
CA PRO A 87 1.10 1.91 -8.98
C PRO A 87 0.63 3.22 -8.33
N LEU A 88 1.54 3.90 -7.66
CA LEU A 88 1.27 5.25 -7.17
C LEU A 88 1.46 6.24 -8.34
N PRO A 89 0.50 7.17 -8.59
CA PRO A 89 0.66 8.13 -9.67
C PRO A 89 1.93 8.96 -9.56
N HIS A 90 2.52 9.28 -10.71
CA HIS A 90 3.83 9.94 -10.76
C HIS A 90 3.84 11.30 -10.06
N ASP A 91 2.80 12.10 -10.22
CA ASP A 91 2.70 13.41 -9.57
C ASP A 91 2.67 13.31 -8.04
N ILE A 92 2.01 12.28 -7.51
CA ILE A 92 1.97 12.02 -6.07
C ILE A 92 3.34 11.53 -5.58
N ARG A 93 4.01 10.66 -6.34
CA ARG A 93 5.37 10.19 -6.01
C ARG A 93 6.34 11.36 -5.94
N ALA A 94 6.29 12.25 -6.92
CA ALA A 94 7.16 13.43 -6.96
C ALA A 94 6.91 14.35 -5.76
N ALA A 95 5.65 14.59 -5.41
CA ALA A 95 5.29 15.42 -4.27
C ALA A 95 5.77 14.81 -2.95
N LEU A 96 5.65 13.49 -2.78
CA LEU A 96 6.14 12.80 -1.59
C LEU A 96 7.66 12.82 -1.50
N ALA A 97 8.36 12.72 -2.62
CA ALA A 97 9.82 12.81 -2.65
C ALA A 97 10.28 14.21 -2.22
N ASP A 98 9.58 15.25 -2.67
CA ASP A 98 9.89 16.63 -2.27
C ASP A 98 9.67 16.84 -0.76
N GLU A 99 8.59 16.32 -0.20
CA GLU A 99 8.34 16.37 1.25
C GLU A 99 9.47 15.69 2.04
N ARG A 100 9.94 14.55 1.59
CA ARG A 100 11.00 13.80 2.26
C ARG A 100 12.32 14.56 2.30
N ARG A 101 12.59 15.41 1.31
CA ARG A 101 13.81 16.24 1.28
C ARG A 101 13.84 17.27 2.38
N TRP A 102 12.68 17.75 2.82
CA TRP A 102 12.57 18.84 3.80
C TRP A 102 12.38 18.34 5.23
N ARG A 103 12.27 17.04 5.44
CA ARG A 103 12.19 16.46 6.78
C ARG A 103 13.59 16.14 7.28
N PRO A 104 13.95 16.66 8.47
CA PRO A 104 15.24 16.31 9.10
C PRO A 104 15.31 14.83 9.46
#